data_0544adcad5436c1b2e12b35896192bac
#
_entry.id   0544adcad5436c1b2e12b35896192bac
#
_cell.length_a   1.000
_cell.length_b   1.000
_cell.length_c   1.000
_cell.angle_alpha   90.00
_cell.angle_beta   90.00
_cell.angle_gamma   90.00
#
_symmetry.space_group_name_H-M   'P 1'
#
loop_
_entity.id
_entity.type
_entity.pdbx_description
1 polymer ?
#
loop_
_entity_poly.entity_id
_entity_poly.type
_entity_poly.pdbx_seq_one_letter_code
_entity_poly.pdbx_strand_id
1 'polypeptide(L)'
;LSLVGSEMCIRDSKKFFGEDNEAGEALRDTMGELAREFLSQIKINTITYNATLDVDDDLIDMLADNLDPEGTVDPVNTLDLYGEVRSSLPVSFEVAADFSETNVAIAPFLVEPDEENDIAPVRLYKDDIRSLFSFFELNVDFMPQKYYPRIGFSDSQSIRMMLHLKKRGGLNLNL
;
A
#
# COMPACT_ATOMS: atom_id res chain seq x y z
N LEU A 1 13.60 17.10 -18.76
CA LEU A 1 12.79 16.63 -19.88
C LEU A 1 11.32 16.90 -19.52
N SER A 2 10.76 17.92 -20.16
CA SER A 2 9.36 18.32 -19.95
C SER A 2 8.43 17.30 -20.62
N LEU A 3 7.67 16.54 -19.84
CA LEU A 3 6.62 15.61 -20.30
C LEU A 3 5.34 16.32 -20.82
N VAL A 4 5.37 17.63 -20.97
CA VAL A 4 4.26 18.45 -21.51
C VAL A 4 3.94 18.09 -22.96
N GLY A 5 4.87 17.46 -23.71
CA GLY A 5 4.65 17.02 -25.08
C GLY A 5 3.75 15.79 -25.25
N SER A 6 3.63 14.93 -24.24
CA SER A 6 2.85 13.68 -24.36
C SER A 6 1.34 13.87 -24.21
N GLU A 7 0.89 14.80 -23.38
CA GLU A 7 -0.55 15.11 -23.26
C GLU A 7 -1.11 15.77 -24.52
N MET A 8 -0.34 16.64 -25.16
CA MET A 8 -0.73 17.27 -26.40
C MET A 8 -0.91 16.25 -27.54
N CYS A 9 0.00 15.26 -27.62
CA CYS A 9 -0.08 14.21 -28.65
C CYS A 9 -1.31 13.30 -28.48
N ILE A 10 -1.71 12.95 -27.25
CA ILE A 10 -2.86 12.06 -26.98
C ILE A 10 -4.19 12.78 -27.26
N ARG A 11 -4.29 14.07 -26.93
CA ARG A 11 -5.50 14.86 -27.16
C ARG A 11 -5.71 15.18 -28.62
N ASP A 12 -4.64 15.42 -29.34
CA ASP A 12 -4.70 15.71 -30.78
C ASP A 12 -4.84 14.44 -31.64
N SER A 13 -4.32 13.29 -31.19
CA SER A 13 -4.48 12.02 -31.91
C SER A 13 -5.93 11.56 -32.01
N LYS A 14 -6.73 11.72 -30.93
CA LYS A 14 -8.18 11.46 -30.97
C LYS A 14 -8.91 12.35 -32.00
N LYS A 15 -8.42 13.56 -32.22
CA LYS A 15 -8.99 14.54 -33.14
C LYS A 15 -8.61 14.26 -34.59
N PHE A 16 -7.42 13.66 -34.82
CA PHE A 16 -6.90 13.41 -36.18
C PHE A 16 -7.18 12.01 -36.70
N PHE A 17 -7.28 10.99 -35.83
CA PHE A 17 -7.33 9.60 -36.28
C PHE A 17 -8.68 8.89 -36.06
N GLY A 18 -9.64 9.50 -35.36
CA GLY A 18 -10.91 8.83 -35.01
C GLY A 18 -10.71 7.61 -34.09
N GLU A 19 -11.80 7.10 -33.52
CA GLU A 19 -11.69 6.01 -32.53
C GLU A 19 -11.45 4.62 -33.12
N ASP A 20 -11.67 4.42 -34.45
CA ASP A 20 -11.75 3.10 -35.08
C ASP A 20 -10.91 2.95 -36.37
N ASN A 21 -9.68 3.47 -36.42
CA ASN A 21 -8.82 3.22 -37.57
C ASN A 21 -7.50 2.54 -37.19
N GLU A 22 -6.88 1.79 -38.14
CA GLU A 22 -5.64 1.06 -37.97
C GLU A 22 -4.48 1.93 -37.43
N ALA A 23 -4.42 3.20 -37.78
CA ALA A 23 -3.40 4.13 -37.29
C ALA A 23 -3.64 4.49 -35.81
N GLY A 24 -4.87 4.60 -35.36
CA GLY A 24 -5.23 4.82 -33.96
C GLY A 24 -4.93 3.59 -33.11
N GLU A 25 -5.10 2.38 -33.64
CA GLU A 25 -4.72 1.12 -32.97
C GLU A 25 -3.20 0.98 -32.86
N ALA A 26 -2.47 1.19 -33.96
CA ALA A 26 -1.01 1.15 -33.94
C ALA A 26 -0.40 2.19 -33.00
N LEU A 27 -1.00 3.38 -32.88
CA LEU A 27 -0.56 4.40 -31.94
C LEU A 27 -0.82 3.97 -30.48
N ARG A 28 -1.99 3.38 -30.19
CA ARG A 28 -2.30 2.83 -28.86
C ARG A 28 -1.34 1.71 -28.44
N ASP A 29 -1.02 0.82 -29.38
CA ASP A 29 -0.07 -0.27 -29.14
C ASP A 29 1.33 0.26 -28.85
N THR A 30 1.80 1.22 -29.66
CA THR A 30 3.11 1.87 -29.47
C THR A 30 3.17 2.63 -28.14
N MET A 31 2.11 3.35 -27.77
CA MET A 31 1.99 4.04 -26.47
C MET A 31 1.93 3.03 -25.31
N GLY A 32 1.28 1.89 -25.51
CA GLY A 32 1.26 0.79 -24.56
C GLY A 32 2.64 0.16 -24.33
N GLU A 33 3.43 -0.01 -25.39
CA GLU A 33 4.81 -0.51 -25.29
C GLU A 33 5.72 0.49 -24.58
N LEU A 34 5.66 1.78 -24.93
CA LEU A 34 6.40 2.84 -24.23
C LEU A 34 6.02 2.94 -22.75
N ALA A 35 4.75 2.80 -22.44
CA ALA A 35 4.29 2.77 -21.04
C ALA A 35 4.85 1.57 -20.28
N ARG A 36 4.87 0.37 -20.88
CA ARG A 36 5.48 -0.82 -20.27
C ARG A 36 6.99 -0.66 -20.09
N GLU A 37 7.70 -0.13 -21.10
CA GLU A 37 9.13 0.15 -20.99
C GLU A 37 9.40 1.17 -19.87
N PHE A 38 8.61 2.23 -19.79
CA PHE A 38 8.70 3.21 -18.72
C PHE A 38 8.47 2.58 -17.34
N LEU A 39 7.42 1.76 -17.18
CA LEU A 39 7.15 1.05 -15.93
C LEU A 39 8.30 0.10 -15.54
N SER A 40 8.93 -0.54 -16.52
CA SER A 40 10.08 -1.42 -16.25
C SER A 40 11.32 -0.66 -15.75
N GLN A 41 11.39 0.64 -16.00
CA GLN A 41 12.47 1.51 -15.53
C GLN A 41 12.16 2.14 -14.16
N ILE A 42 10.90 2.14 -13.72
CA ILE A 42 10.54 2.56 -12.37
C ILE A 42 10.97 1.45 -11.40
N LYS A 43 12.15 1.60 -10.85
CA LYS A 43 12.62 0.75 -9.75
C LYS A 43 12.23 1.42 -8.45
N ILE A 44 10.99 1.25 -8.06
CA ILE A 44 10.60 1.52 -6.67
C ILE A 44 11.00 0.25 -5.92
N ASN A 45 12.09 0.34 -5.20
CA ASN A 45 12.56 -0.71 -4.32
C ASN A 45 11.74 -0.65 -3.02
N THR A 46 11.97 -1.60 -2.14
CA THR A 46 11.46 -1.59 -0.78
C THR A 46 11.72 -0.26 -0.10
N ILE A 47 10.69 0.35 0.45
CA ILE A 47 10.79 1.52 1.32
C ILE A 47 10.74 1.01 2.75
N THR A 48 11.79 1.25 3.51
CA THR A 48 11.84 0.92 4.94
C THR A 48 11.50 2.16 5.75
N TYR A 49 10.51 2.06 6.60
CA TYR A 49 10.12 3.08 7.56
C TYR A 49 10.40 2.60 8.98
N ASN A 50 11.22 3.34 9.70
CA ASN A 50 11.56 3.08 11.10
C ASN A 50 10.94 4.14 11.99
N ALA A 51 10.32 3.72 13.09
CA ALA A 51 9.81 4.60 14.11
C ALA A 51 10.13 4.05 15.51
N THR A 52 10.40 4.95 16.44
CA THR A 52 10.38 4.61 17.86
C THR A 52 8.99 4.92 18.37
N LEU A 53 8.29 3.91 18.83
CA LEU A 53 6.98 4.08 19.45
C LEU A 53 7.22 4.27 20.95
N ASP A 54 6.95 5.49 21.44
CA ASP A 54 7.02 5.81 22.88
C ASP A 54 5.73 5.32 23.55
N VAL A 55 5.69 4.02 23.80
CA VAL A 55 4.57 3.34 24.45
C VAL A 55 5.08 2.72 25.75
N ASP A 56 4.33 2.90 26.81
CA ASP A 56 4.63 2.35 28.14
C ASP A 56 4.64 0.81 28.10
N ASP A 57 5.69 0.19 28.65
CA ASP A 57 5.85 -1.27 28.68
C ASP A 57 4.71 -1.97 29.41
N ASP A 58 4.18 -1.36 30.48
CA ASP A 58 3.03 -1.90 31.22
C ASP A 58 1.76 -1.93 30.31
N LEU A 59 1.60 -0.95 29.44
CA LEU A 59 0.51 -0.93 28.47
C LEU A 59 0.67 -2.01 27.40
N ILE A 60 1.88 -2.22 26.92
CA ILE A 60 2.21 -3.28 25.96
C ILE A 60 1.90 -4.66 26.56
N ASP A 61 2.38 -4.90 27.76
CA ASP A 61 2.13 -6.15 28.47
C ASP A 61 0.64 -6.36 28.78
N MET A 62 -0.05 -5.32 29.20
CA MET A 62 -1.50 -5.38 29.44
C MET A 62 -2.27 -5.73 28.14
N LEU A 63 -1.91 -5.13 27.01
CA LEU A 63 -2.53 -5.46 25.73
C LEU A 63 -2.25 -6.91 25.34
N ALA A 64 -0.98 -7.33 25.42
CA ALA A 64 -0.55 -8.67 25.07
C ALA A 64 -1.19 -9.76 25.94
N ASP A 65 -1.30 -9.53 27.27
CA ASP A 65 -1.88 -10.48 28.21
C ASP A 65 -3.42 -10.59 28.10
N ASN A 66 -4.06 -9.59 27.47
CA ASN A 66 -5.49 -9.58 27.21
C ASN A 66 -5.86 -10.08 25.80
N LEU A 67 -4.99 -10.79 25.13
CA LEU A 67 -5.30 -11.44 23.85
C LEU A 67 -5.47 -12.94 24.03
N ASP A 68 -6.37 -13.49 23.22
CA ASP A 68 -6.51 -14.94 23.14
C ASP A 68 -5.28 -15.54 22.45
N PRO A 69 -4.81 -16.73 22.88
CA PRO A 69 -3.68 -17.41 22.26
C PRO A 69 -3.92 -17.70 20.77
N GLU A 70 -2.83 -17.78 20.02
CA GLU A 70 -2.88 -18.26 18.64
C GLU A 70 -3.50 -19.67 18.56
N GLY A 71 -4.36 -19.89 17.57
CA GLY A 71 -5.08 -21.17 17.40
C GLY A 71 -6.32 -21.32 18.25
N THR A 72 -6.71 -20.33 19.05
CA THR A 72 -7.99 -20.33 19.78
C THR A 72 -9.16 -20.42 18.79
N VAL A 73 -10.06 -21.35 19.02
CA VAL A 73 -11.31 -21.48 18.26
C VAL A 73 -12.25 -20.37 18.71
N ASP A 74 -12.77 -19.58 17.75
CA ASP A 74 -13.65 -18.42 18.00
C ASP A 74 -13.08 -17.41 19.02
N PRO A 75 -11.94 -16.77 18.73
CA PRO A 75 -11.31 -15.84 19.66
C PRO A 75 -12.17 -14.60 19.88
N VAL A 76 -12.33 -14.22 21.15
CA VAL A 76 -13.11 -13.04 21.58
C VAL A 76 -12.19 -11.82 21.75
N ASN A 77 -11.01 -12.05 22.34
CA ASN A 77 -10.04 -11.00 22.63
C ASN A 77 -8.98 -10.98 21.53
N THR A 78 -9.13 -10.09 20.56
CA THR A 78 -8.26 -10.01 19.39
C THR A 78 -7.76 -8.60 19.18
N LEU A 79 -6.60 -8.47 18.56
CA LEU A 79 -6.07 -7.23 18.03
C LEU A 79 -5.84 -7.41 16.53
N ASP A 80 -6.48 -6.58 15.73
CA ASP A 80 -6.36 -6.62 14.29
C ASP A 80 -5.68 -5.33 13.80
N LEU A 81 -4.63 -5.48 12.99
CA LEU A 81 -4.03 -4.41 12.20
C LEU A 81 -4.80 -4.32 10.88
N TYR A 82 -5.22 -3.13 10.51
CA TYR A 82 -5.89 -2.84 9.24
C TYR A 82 -5.53 -1.42 8.79
N GLY A 83 -5.96 -1.03 7.61
CA GLY A 83 -5.67 0.32 7.16
C GLY A 83 -6.13 0.57 5.74
N GLU A 84 -5.61 1.64 5.18
CA GLU A 84 -5.87 2.04 3.81
C GLU A 84 -4.61 2.63 3.15
N VAL A 85 -4.54 2.49 1.83
CA VAL A 85 -3.52 3.15 1.00
C VAL A 85 -4.22 4.00 -0.04
N ARG A 86 -3.76 5.24 -0.18
CA ARG A 86 -4.18 6.16 -1.24
C ARG A 86 -2.96 6.59 -2.04
N SER A 87 -3.07 6.55 -3.35
CA SER A 87 -2.04 7.02 -4.27
C SER A 87 -2.62 8.02 -5.23
N SER A 88 -1.97 9.17 -5.40
CA SER A 88 -2.27 10.11 -6.47
C SER A 88 -1.27 10.01 -7.63
N LEU A 89 -0.37 9.04 -7.60
CA LEU A 89 0.54 8.76 -8.70
C LEU A 89 -0.23 8.18 -9.90
N PRO A 90 0.21 8.45 -11.14
CA PRO A 90 -0.45 7.94 -12.35
C PRO A 90 -0.09 6.47 -12.64
N VAL A 91 0.17 5.68 -11.61
CA VAL A 91 0.59 4.27 -11.68
C VAL A 91 -0.14 3.48 -10.62
N SER A 92 -0.74 2.35 -11.00
CA SER A 92 -1.16 1.37 -10.00
C SER A 92 0.01 0.52 -9.57
N PHE A 93 -0.01 0.10 -8.30
CA PHE A 93 1.02 -0.73 -7.70
C PHE A 93 0.41 -1.96 -7.05
N GLU A 94 1.07 -3.09 -7.19
CA GLU A 94 0.91 -4.14 -6.20
C GLU A 94 1.78 -3.79 -4.99
N VAL A 95 1.17 -3.72 -3.83
CA VAL A 95 1.82 -3.34 -2.57
C VAL A 95 1.78 -4.51 -1.61
N ALA A 96 2.93 -4.85 -1.05
CA ALA A 96 3.06 -5.78 0.06
C ALA A 96 3.87 -5.12 1.16
N ALA A 97 3.67 -5.53 2.40
CA ALA A 97 4.49 -5.03 3.49
C ALA A 97 4.71 -6.08 4.56
N ASP A 98 5.84 -6.01 5.24
CA ASP A 98 6.17 -6.83 6.39
C ASP A 98 6.76 -5.99 7.51
N PHE A 99 6.63 -6.49 8.73
CA PHE A 99 7.26 -5.88 9.90
C PHE A 99 8.47 -6.73 10.29
N SER A 100 9.64 -6.09 10.30
CA SER A 100 10.89 -6.74 10.72
C SER A 100 10.77 -7.33 12.13
N GLU A 101 11.49 -8.42 12.38
CA GLU A 101 11.49 -9.10 13.68
C GLU A 101 10.13 -9.71 14.10
N THR A 102 9.15 -9.77 13.18
CA THR A 102 7.83 -10.38 13.43
C THR A 102 7.43 -11.33 12.30
N ASN A 103 6.35 -12.08 12.51
CA ASN A 103 5.67 -12.83 11.43
C ASN A 103 4.51 -12.06 10.81
N VAL A 104 4.36 -10.78 11.15
CA VAL A 104 3.26 -9.93 10.67
C VAL A 104 3.58 -9.42 9.28
N ALA A 105 2.72 -9.76 8.33
CA ALA A 105 2.84 -9.31 6.96
C ALA A 105 1.47 -8.90 6.41
N ILE A 106 1.47 -7.84 5.60
CA ILE A 106 0.33 -7.42 4.81
C ILE A 106 0.44 -8.10 3.45
N ALA A 107 -0.52 -8.98 3.16
CA ALA A 107 -0.55 -9.71 1.90
C ALA A 107 -0.61 -8.75 0.70
N PRO A 108 -0.03 -9.11 -0.45
CA PRO A 108 -0.06 -8.27 -1.64
C PRO A 108 -1.48 -7.86 -2.04
N PHE A 109 -1.68 -6.58 -2.32
CA PHE A 109 -2.94 -6.00 -2.80
C PHE A 109 -2.67 -4.91 -3.83
N LEU A 110 -3.65 -4.65 -4.69
CA LEU A 110 -3.54 -3.63 -5.74
C LEU A 110 -3.95 -2.27 -5.19
N VAL A 111 -3.13 -1.26 -5.47
CA VAL A 111 -3.40 0.16 -5.20
C VAL A 111 -3.64 0.88 -6.50
N GLU A 112 -4.87 1.29 -6.74
CA GLU A 112 -5.27 2.08 -7.90
C GLU A 112 -5.13 3.58 -7.62
N PRO A 113 -4.79 4.40 -8.64
CA PRO A 113 -4.71 5.85 -8.49
C PRO A 113 -6.04 6.47 -8.11
N ASP A 114 -5.98 7.46 -7.20
CA ASP A 114 -7.11 8.28 -6.74
C ASP A 114 -8.26 7.49 -6.08
N GLU A 115 -8.01 6.22 -5.73
CA GLU A 115 -8.93 5.37 -5.00
C GLU A 115 -8.46 5.14 -3.55
N GLU A 116 -9.40 4.78 -2.69
CA GLU A 116 -9.14 4.27 -1.35
C GLU A 116 -9.01 2.75 -1.43
N ASN A 117 -7.83 2.25 -1.11
CA ASN A 117 -7.52 0.83 -1.23
C ASN A 117 -7.34 0.26 0.18
N ASP A 118 -8.28 -0.57 0.59
CA ASP A 118 -8.29 -1.15 1.93
C ASP A 118 -7.21 -2.23 2.12
N ILE A 119 -6.53 -2.16 3.25
CA ILE A 119 -5.66 -3.22 3.74
C ILE A 119 -6.50 -4.24 4.49
N ALA A 120 -6.47 -5.49 4.04
CA ALA A 120 -7.16 -6.59 4.70
C ALA A 120 -6.66 -6.74 6.16
N PRO A 121 -7.57 -6.96 7.13
CA PRO A 121 -7.18 -7.09 8.53
C PRO A 121 -6.19 -8.24 8.76
N VAL A 122 -5.09 -7.95 9.45
CA VAL A 122 -4.08 -8.90 9.88
C VAL A 122 -4.19 -9.05 11.40
N ARG A 123 -4.35 -10.30 11.86
CA ARG A 123 -4.44 -10.60 13.29
C ARG A 123 -3.07 -10.56 13.91
N LEU A 124 -2.96 -9.84 15.03
CA LEU A 124 -1.78 -9.77 15.86
C LEU A 124 -1.95 -10.65 17.11
N TYR A 125 -0.89 -11.35 17.46
CA TYR A 125 -0.82 -12.18 18.65
C TYR A 125 0.11 -11.54 19.69
N LYS A 126 0.17 -12.12 20.88
CA LYS A 126 0.91 -11.60 22.03
C LYS A 126 2.37 -11.26 21.69
N ASP A 127 3.05 -12.17 20.98
CA ASP A 127 4.47 -12.01 20.67
C ASP A 127 4.69 -10.94 19.58
N ASP A 128 3.78 -10.84 18.64
CA ASP A 128 3.82 -9.79 17.59
C ASP A 128 3.75 -8.40 18.21
N ILE A 129 2.89 -8.22 19.21
CA ILE A 129 2.70 -6.91 19.84
C ILE A 129 3.98 -6.45 20.53
N ARG A 130 4.63 -7.33 21.31
CA ARG A 130 5.86 -7.00 21.98
C ARG A 130 6.97 -6.62 20.99
N SER A 131 7.11 -7.40 19.92
CA SER A 131 8.09 -7.12 18.88
C SER A 131 7.81 -5.81 18.16
N LEU A 132 6.56 -5.56 17.72
CA LEU A 132 6.16 -4.35 17.03
C LEU A 132 6.39 -3.07 17.83
N PHE A 133 6.10 -3.09 19.14
CA PHE A 133 6.27 -1.91 19.98
C PHE A 133 7.70 -1.71 20.46
N SER A 134 8.50 -2.77 20.54
CA SER A 134 9.93 -2.67 20.88
C SER A 134 10.77 -2.17 19.71
N PHE A 135 10.42 -2.58 18.48
CA PHE A 135 11.14 -2.20 17.27
C PHE A 135 10.17 -2.13 16.09
N PHE A 136 9.72 -0.92 15.77
CA PHE A 136 8.84 -0.70 14.65
C PHE A 136 9.65 -0.42 13.39
N GLU A 137 9.81 -1.44 12.56
CA GLU A 137 10.36 -1.32 11.20
C GLU A 137 9.39 -1.94 10.22
N LEU A 138 8.83 -1.10 9.34
CA LEU A 138 7.91 -1.49 8.29
C LEU A 138 8.63 -1.45 6.94
N ASN A 139 8.72 -2.58 6.27
CA ASN A 139 9.21 -2.68 4.90
C ASN A 139 8.02 -2.73 3.95
N VAL A 140 7.97 -1.83 2.99
CA VAL A 140 6.90 -1.76 2.01
C VAL A 140 7.47 -1.92 0.62
N ASP A 141 7.03 -2.97 -0.06
CA ASP A 141 7.39 -3.25 -1.44
C ASP A 141 6.32 -2.71 -2.39
N PHE A 142 6.76 -1.98 -3.41
CA PHE A 142 5.92 -1.44 -4.46
C PHE A 142 6.31 -2.04 -5.80
N MET A 143 5.39 -2.74 -6.45
CA MET A 143 5.57 -3.29 -7.79
C MET A 143 4.64 -2.57 -8.78
N PRO A 144 5.16 -1.71 -9.68
CA PRO A 144 4.35 -1.02 -10.67
C PRO A 144 3.62 -2.00 -11.59
N GLN A 145 2.31 -1.79 -11.80
CA GLN A 145 1.45 -2.66 -12.60
C GLN A 145 0.96 -1.99 -13.88
N LYS A 146 0.42 -0.78 -13.76
CA LYS A 146 -0.21 -0.10 -14.88
C LYS A 146 0.00 1.41 -14.81
N TYR A 147 0.25 2.03 -15.95
CA TYR A 147 0.34 3.48 -16.09
C TYR A 147 -0.98 4.10 -16.56
N TYR A 148 -1.34 5.23 -15.96
CA TYR A 148 -2.56 6.00 -16.25
C TYR A 148 -2.21 7.37 -16.86
N PRO A 149 -2.00 7.45 -18.18
CA PRO A 149 -1.48 8.66 -18.84
C PRO A 149 -2.38 9.88 -18.70
N ARG A 150 -3.66 9.70 -18.36
CA ARG A 150 -4.60 10.80 -18.18
C ARG A 150 -4.39 11.59 -16.90
N ILE A 151 -3.74 11.01 -15.90
CA ILE A 151 -3.46 11.64 -14.60
C ILE A 151 -2.25 12.56 -14.72
N GLY A 152 -1.22 12.15 -15.48
CA GLY A 152 0.05 12.86 -15.58
C GLY A 152 0.87 12.83 -14.28
N PHE A 153 2.12 13.28 -14.32
CA PHE A 153 2.98 13.43 -13.15
C PHE A 153 3.02 14.87 -12.67
N SER A 154 2.99 15.09 -11.35
CA SER A 154 3.18 16.39 -10.72
C SER A 154 3.92 16.26 -9.39
N ASP A 155 4.55 17.35 -8.95
CA ASP A 155 5.31 17.40 -7.69
C ASP A 155 4.43 17.28 -6.43
N SER A 156 3.11 17.43 -6.58
CA SER A 156 2.15 17.32 -5.47
C SER A 156 1.65 15.90 -5.22
N GLN A 157 2.04 14.95 -6.07
CA GLN A 157 1.59 13.57 -5.96
C GLN A 157 2.28 12.84 -4.81
N SER A 158 1.55 11.93 -4.19
CA SER A 158 2.02 11.18 -3.03
C SER A 158 1.37 9.81 -2.92
N ILE A 159 2.02 8.92 -2.19
CA ILE A 159 1.42 7.71 -1.64
C ILE A 159 1.28 7.93 -0.15
N ARG A 160 0.12 7.62 0.40
CA ARG A 160 -0.16 7.68 1.83
C ARG A 160 -0.70 6.33 2.28
N MET A 161 -0.05 5.74 3.28
CA MET A 161 -0.52 4.56 3.98
C MET A 161 -0.95 4.97 5.38
N MET A 162 -2.14 4.54 5.81
CA MET A 162 -2.63 4.73 7.17
C MET A 162 -2.91 3.36 7.77
N LEU A 163 -2.30 3.08 8.91
CA LEU A 163 -2.45 1.83 9.66
C LEU A 163 -3.20 2.10 10.96
N HIS A 164 -4.08 1.19 11.32
CA HIS A 164 -4.93 1.26 12.50
C HIS A 164 -4.89 -0.06 13.25
N LEU A 165 -4.96 0.03 14.57
CA LEU A 165 -5.11 -1.12 15.46
C LEU A 165 -6.53 -1.15 16.03
N LYS A 166 -7.19 -2.30 15.95
CA LYS A 166 -8.53 -2.51 16.50
C LYS A 166 -8.55 -3.65 17.49
N LYS A 167 -8.66 -3.32 18.77
CA LYS A 167 -8.89 -4.30 19.84
C LYS A 167 -10.36 -4.68 19.88
N ARG A 168 -10.65 -5.98 19.91
CA ARG A 168 -11.95 -6.57 20.23
C ARG A 168 -11.88 -7.26 21.58
N GLY A 169 -13.03 -7.43 22.23
CA GLY A 169 -13.12 -7.94 23.59
C GLY A 169 -12.80 -6.88 24.64
N GLY A 170 -12.94 -7.24 25.91
CA GLY A 170 -12.67 -6.37 27.04
C GLY A 170 -11.19 -6.19 27.35
N LEU A 171 -10.86 -5.19 28.15
CA LEU A 171 -9.59 -5.07 28.85
C LEU A 171 -9.83 -5.43 30.31
N ASN A 172 -9.18 -6.45 30.82
CA ASN A 172 -9.17 -6.73 32.25
C ASN A 172 -8.05 -5.88 32.88
N LEU A 173 -8.45 -4.81 33.53
CA LEU A 173 -7.54 -4.00 34.33
C LEU A 173 -7.46 -4.65 35.72
N ASN A 174 -6.38 -5.34 35.99
CA ASN A 174 -6.02 -5.73 37.37
C ASN A 174 -5.44 -4.48 38.04
N LEU A 175 -6.31 -3.73 38.75
CA LEU A 175 -5.93 -2.60 39.58
C LEU A 175 -5.45 -3.10 40.95
#